data_ebf7656f08845cb012566e412dd3ef84
#
_entry.id   ebf7656f08845cb012566e412dd3ef84
#
_cell.length_a   1.000
_cell.length_b   1.000
_cell.length_c   1.000
_cell.angle_alpha   90.00
_cell.angle_beta   90.00
_cell.angle_gamma   90.00
#
_symmetry.space_group_name_H-M   'P 1'
#
loop_
_entity.id
_entity.type
_entity.pdbx_description
1 polymer ?
#
loop_
_entity_poly.entity_id
_entity_poly.type
_entity_poly.pdbx_seq_one_letter_code
_entity_poly.pdbx_strand_id
1 'polypeptide(L)'
;MLKNQWSKKEIEDSEYEIHHRALSEEYSFFEAVKDGNTEAVSKNLKEEAFTNPEGMGILSKNPLTNLKYHFVITVALVTRYCIDGGMETEQAYRLSDFYIIHMDACSTIQEISDLHHEMALDFTGKMRLLQKNTALSKPVAQCIENHRGRSCGLHQFVCQLSVPVV
;
A
#
# COMPACT_ATOMS: atom_id res chain seq x y z
N MET A 1 5.48 -34.92 12.39
CA MET A 1 4.12 -34.66 12.90
C MET A 1 3.37 -33.65 12.04
N LEU A 2 3.85 -32.43 11.86
CA LEU A 2 3.21 -31.35 11.05
C LEU A 2 3.01 -31.72 9.57
N LYS A 3 3.97 -32.40 8.92
CA LYS A 3 3.84 -32.84 7.51
C LYS A 3 2.61 -33.70 7.25
N ASN A 4 2.32 -34.64 8.16
CA ASN A 4 1.13 -35.51 8.02
C ASN A 4 -0.18 -34.75 8.27
N GLN A 5 -0.16 -33.70 9.11
CA GLN A 5 -1.31 -32.83 9.32
C GLN A 5 -1.56 -31.96 8.10
N TRP A 6 -0.49 -31.44 7.50
CA TRP A 6 -0.56 -30.68 6.25
C TRP A 6 -1.17 -31.52 5.12
N SER A 7 -0.66 -32.72 4.86
CA SER A 7 -1.16 -33.59 3.78
C SER A 7 -2.64 -33.96 3.96
N LYS A 8 -3.10 -34.17 5.21
CA LYS A 8 -4.52 -34.40 5.48
C LYS A 8 -5.35 -33.17 5.18
N LYS A 9 -4.90 -32.01 5.65
CA LYS A 9 -5.61 -30.74 5.40
C LYS A 9 -5.69 -30.42 3.91
N GLU A 10 -4.61 -30.64 3.16
CA GLU A 10 -4.57 -30.41 1.72
C GLU A 10 -5.61 -31.27 0.96
N ILE A 11 -5.80 -32.55 1.38
CA ILE A 11 -6.82 -33.43 0.81
C ILE A 11 -8.22 -32.94 1.17
N GLU A 12 -8.46 -32.61 2.45
CA GLU A 12 -9.75 -32.07 2.91
C GLU A 12 -10.13 -30.77 2.18
N ASP A 13 -9.21 -29.81 2.09
CA ASP A 13 -9.44 -28.52 1.43
C ASP A 13 -9.71 -28.71 -0.08
N SER A 14 -9.06 -29.68 -0.73
CA SER A 14 -9.30 -30.05 -2.12
C SER A 14 -10.68 -30.73 -2.32
N GLU A 15 -11.10 -31.58 -1.41
CA GLU A 15 -12.42 -32.25 -1.45
C GLU A 15 -13.59 -31.27 -1.26
N TYR A 16 -13.38 -30.21 -0.46
CA TYR A 16 -14.40 -29.17 -0.20
C TYR A 16 -14.32 -27.98 -1.15
N GLU A 17 -13.45 -28.02 -2.18
CA GLU A 17 -13.25 -26.93 -3.15
C GLU A 17 -13.05 -25.57 -2.48
N ILE A 18 -12.26 -25.53 -1.39
CA ILE A 18 -11.96 -24.28 -0.68
C ILE A 18 -10.98 -23.46 -1.54
N HIS A 19 -11.48 -22.41 -2.14
CA HIS A 19 -10.69 -21.51 -2.97
C HIS A 19 -10.41 -20.19 -2.25
N HIS A 20 -9.16 -19.73 -2.33
CA HIS A 20 -8.79 -18.36 -1.95
C HIS A 20 -9.17 -17.39 -3.08
N ARG A 21 -9.26 -16.10 -2.75
CA ARG A 21 -9.44 -15.06 -3.76
C ARG A 21 -8.38 -15.15 -4.85
N ALA A 22 -8.75 -14.70 -6.04
CA ALA A 22 -7.81 -14.64 -7.14
C ALA A 22 -6.65 -13.69 -6.80
N LEU A 23 -5.43 -14.18 -6.99
CA LEU A 23 -4.20 -13.41 -6.73
C LEU A 23 -4.18 -12.08 -7.50
N SER A 24 -4.81 -12.02 -8.68
CA SER A 24 -4.96 -10.81 -9.48
C SER A 24 -5.76 -9.70 -8.79
N GLU A 25 -6.74 -10.06 -7.97
CA GLU A 25 -7.54 -9.09 -7.20
C GLU A 25 -6.69 -8.45 -6.09
N GLU A 26 -5.95 -9.27 -5.36
CA GLU A 26 -5.00 -8.77 -4.34
C GLU A 26 -3.94 -7.85 -4.96
N TYR A 27 -3.32 -8.28 -6.06
CA TYR A 27 -2.30 -7.48 -6.72
C TYR A 27 -2.85 -6.16 -7.24
N SER A 28 -4.07 -6.13 -7.77
CA SER A 28 -4.68 -4.89 -8.26
C SER A 28 -4.85 -3.85 -7.13
N PHE A 29 -5.18 -4.28 -5.94
CA PHE A 29 -5.28 -3.41 -4.76
C PHE A 29 -3.91 -2.85 -4.36
N PHE A 30 -2.89 -3.71 -4.22
CA PHE A 30 -1.56 -3.28 -3.82
C PHE A 30 -0.89 -2.37 -4.85
N GLU A 31 -1.05 -2.65 -6.14
CA GLU A 31 -0.59 -1.76 -7.21
C GLU A 31 -1.31 -0.41 -7.18
N ALA A 32 -2.62 -0.38 -6.94
CA ALA A 32 -3.36 0.86 -6.81
C ALA A 32 -2.86 1.72 -5.63
N VAL A 33 -2.50 1.10 -4.50
CA VAL A 33 -1.88 1.79 -3.36
C VAL A 33 -0.51 2.34 -3.76
N LYS A 34 0.37 1.50 -4.34
CA LYS A 34 1.71 1.87 -4.82
C LYS A 34 1.67 3.04 -5.79
N ASP A 35 0.71 3.03 -6.70
CA ASP A 35 0.54 4.07 -7.71
C ASP A 35 -0.14 5.34 -7.18
N GLY A 36 -0.51 5.38 -5.90
CA GLY A 36 -1.20 6.51 -5.31
C GLY A 36 -2.59 6.76 -5.92
N ASN A 37 -3.21 5.72 -6.48
CA ASN A 37 -4.52 5.78 -7.13
C ASN A 37 -5.65 5.74 -6.08
N THR A 38 -5.93 6.89 -5.50
CA THR A 38 -6.94 7.04 -4.44
C THR A 38 -8.35 6.65 -4.89
N GLU A 39 -8.67 6.79 -6.17
CA GLU A 39 -9.99 6.44 -6.72
C GLU A 39 -10.18 4.91 -6.76
N ALA A 40 -9.22 4.19 -7.29
CA ALA A 40 -9.24 2.72 -7.33
C ALA A 40 -9.26 2.12 -5.92
N VAL A 41 -8.43 2.63 -5.00
CA VAL A 41 -8.42 2.18 -3.61
C VAL A 41 -9.75 2.47 -2.93
N SER A 42 -10.31 3.68 -3.08
CA SER A 42 -11.61 4.02 -2.48
C SER A 42 -12.75 3.17 -3.03
N LYS A 43 -12.70 2.76 -4.31
CA LYS A 43 -13.67 1.82 -4.89
C LYS A 43 -13.56 0.45 -4.24
N ASN A 44 -12.35 -0.11 -4.14
CA ASN A 44 -12.09 -1.41 -3.51
C ASN A 44 -12.56 -1.43 -2.03
N LEU A 45 -12.29 -0.37 -1.28
CA LEU A 45 -12.71 -0.27 0.11
C LEU A 45 -14.24 -0.27 0.28
N LYS A 46 -14.99 0.31 -0.67
CA LYS A 46 -16.48 0.30 -0.65
C LYS A 46 -17.06 -1.08 -0.94
N GLU A 47 -16.33 -1.95 -1.58
CA GLU A 47 -16.73 -3.34 -1.85
C GLU A 47 -16.56 -4.23 -0.62
N GLU A 48 -16.02 -3.68 0.48
CA GLU A 48 -15.80 -4.37 1.78
C GLU A 48 -15.07 -5.72 1.66
N ALA A 49 -14.25 -5.86 0.62
CA ALA A 49 -13.57 -7.11 0.31
C ALA A 49 -12.70 -7.62 1.48
N PHE A 50 -12.16 -6.71 2.29
CA PHE A 50 -11.31 -7.06 3.43
C PHE A 50 -12.06 -7.79 4.55
N THR A 51 -13.33 -7.49 4.78
CA THR A 51 -14.15 -8.11 5.84
C THR A 51 -15.00 -9.27 5.34
N ASN A 52 -15.12 -9.44 4.02
CA ASN A 52 -15.86 -10.53 3.42
C ASN A 52 -15.11 -11.86 3.64
N PRO A 53 -15.72 -12.84 4.34
CA PRO A 53 -15.08 -14.13 4.61
C PRO A 53 -14.90 -15.00 3.36
N GLU A 54 -15.63 -14.71 2.28
CA GLU A 54 -15.54 -15.47 1.04
C GLU A 54 -14.16 -15.32 0.40
N GLY A 55 -13.48 -16.44 0.20
CA GLY A 55 -12.11 -16.48 -0.32
C GLY A 55 -11.05 -15.99 0.67
N MET A 56 -11.41 -15.70 1.92
CA MET A 56 -10.46 -15.39 2.98
C MET A 56 -9.98 -16.68 3.65
N GLY A 57 -8.66 -16.86 3.77
CA GLY A 57 -8.08 -17.98 4.49
C GLY A 57 -8.45 -17.99 5.98
N ILE A 58 -8.63 -19.19 6.55
CA ILE A 58 -8.92 -19.36 7.98
C ILE A 58 -7.60 -19.52 8.75
N LEU A 59 -7.10 -18.43 9.31
CA LEU A 59 -5.87 -18.37 10.10
C LEU A 59 -6.14 -18.55 11.60
N SER A 60 -7.39 -18.35 12.04
CA SER A 60 -7.84 -18.53 13.42
C SER A 60 -9.31 -18.95 13.46
N LYS A 61 -9.67 -19.76 14.49
CA LYS A 61 -11.07 -20.09 14.79
C LYS A 61 -11.86 -18.90 15.35
N ASN A 62 -11.18 -17.91 15.92
CA ASN A 62 -11.79 -16.69 16.41
C ASN A 62 -11.85 -15.67 15.25
N PRO A 63 -13.04 -15.19 14.84
CA PRO A 63 -13.19 -14.29 13.69
C PRO A 63 -12.40 -12.98 13.83
N LEU A 64 -12.37 -12.39 15.02
CA LEU A 64 -11.62 -11.16 15.28
C LEU A 64 -10.12 -11.40 15.15
N THR A 65 -9.61 -12.48 15.71
CA THR A 65 -8.20 -12.85 15.60
C THR A 65 -7.83 -13.19 14.15
N ASN A 66 -8.74 -13.86 13.41
CA ASN A 66 -8.56 -14.15 12.00
C ASN A 66 -8.37 -12.85 11.19
N LEU A 67 -9.24 -11.87 11.40
CA LEU A 67 -9.17 -10.59 10.72
C LEU A 67 -7.92 -9.79 11.12
N LYS A 68 -7.49 -9.84 12.39
CA LYS A 68 -6.23 -9.24 12.85
C LYS A 68 -5.02 -9.80 12.09
N TYR A 69 -4.97 -11.12 11.87
CA TYR A 69 -3.88 -11.73 11.10
C TYR A 69 -3.89 -11.28 9.63
N HIS A 70 -5.06 -11.21 9.00
CA HIS A 70 -5.18 -10.69 7.63
C HIS A 70 -4.78 -9.21 7.56
N PHE A 71 -5.13 -8.41 8.58
CA PHE A 71 -4.69 -7.02 8.65
C PHE A 71 -3.17 -6.89 8.66
N VAL A 72 -2.47 -7.67 9.50
CA VAL A 72 -1.00 -7.66 9.57
C VAL A 72 -0.39 -8.06 8.22
N ILE A 73 -0.93 -9.09 7.56
CA ILE A 73 -0.48 -9.52 6.23
C ILE A 73 -0.66 -8.38 5.21
N THR A 74 -1.84 -7.76 5.20
CA THR A 74 -2.14 -6.65 4.28
C THR A 74 -1.21 -5.46 4.50
N VAL A 75 -1.02 -5.02 5.75
CA VAL A 75 -0.09 -3.93 6.08
C VAL A 75 1.33 -4.26 5.63
N ALA A 76 1.78 -5.50 5.87
CA ALA A 76 3.11 -5.94 5.46
C ALA A 76 3.29 -5.90 3.93
N LEU A 77 2.29 -6.30 3.16
CA LEU A 77 2.33 -6.25 1.70
C LEU A 77 2.26 -4.81 1.19
N VAL A 78 1.31 -4.01 1.66
CA VAL A 78 1.21 -2.58 1.33
C VAL A 78 2.54 -1.87 1.56
N THR A 79 3.18 -2.12 2.71
CA THR A 79 4.49 -1.53 3.04
C THR A 79 5.54 -1.85 1.97
N ARG A 80 5.65 -3.11 1.55
CA ARG A 80 6.63 -3.53 0.54
C ARG A 80 6.34 -2.95 -0.84
N TYR A 81 5.08 -2.91 -1.24
CA TYR A 81 4.67 -2.28 -2.48
C TYR A 81 4.97 -0.78 -2.50
N CYS A 82 4.75 -0.08 -1.37
CA CYS A 82 5.09 1.34 -1.24
C CYS A 82 6.61 1.60 -1.28
N ILE A 83 7.42 0.74 -0.65
CA ILE A 83 8.89 0.81 -0.73
C ILE A 83 9.34 0.59 -2.18
N ASP A 84 8.81 -0.43 -2.86
CA ASP A 84 9.08 -0.68 -4.28
C ASP A 84 8.66 0.51 -5.16
N GLY A 85 7.58 1.20 -4.82
CA GLY A 85 7.12 2.43 -5.44
C GLY A 85 7.93 3.70 -5.09
N GLY A 86 8.98 3.57 -4.26
CA GLY A 86 9.92 4.65 -3.93
C GLY A 86 9.66 5.36 -2.59
N MET A 87 8.75 4.84 -1.75
CA MET A 87 8.63 5.35 -0.37
C MET A 87 9.92 5.04 0.41
N GLU A 88 10.38 5.99 1.21
CA GLU A 88 11.55 5.79 2.07
C GLU A 88 11.28 4.64 3.06
N THR A 89 12.26 3.72 3.16
CA THR A 89 12.11 2.43 3.86
C THR A 89 11.73 2.61 5.33
N GLU A 90 12.41 3.49 6.05
CA GLU A 90 12.14 3.74 7.47
C GLU A 90 10.79 4.43 7.69
N GLN A 91 10.38 5.30 6.76
CA GLN A 91 9.06 5.92 6.80
C GLN A 91 7.97 4.86 6.63
N ALA A 92 8.13 3.95 5.67
CA ALA A 92 7.18 2.88 5.40
C ALA A 92 7.05 1.92 6.60
N TYR A 93 8.17 1.52 7.21
CA TYR A 93 8.15 0.64 8.39
C TYR A 93 7.53 1.32 9.61
N ARG A 94 7.88 2.57 9.91
CA ARG A 94 7.25 3.30 11.03
C ARG A 94 5.74 3.44 10.86
N LEU A 95 5.27 3.63 9.63
CA LEU A 95 3.84 3.69 9.32
C LEU A 95 3.17 2.32 9.50
N SER A 96 3.82 1.25 9.06
CA SER A 96 3.41 -0.14 9.29
C SER A 96 3.26 -0.45 10.78
N ASP A 97 4.29 -0.15 11.56
CA ASP A 97 4.30 -0.39 13.01
C ASP A 97 3.18 0.39 13.70
N PHE A 98 2.97 1.65 13.31
CA PHE A 98 1.89 2.48 13.83
C PHE A 98 0.52 1.79 13.65
N TYR A 99 0.20 1.33 12.45
CA TYR A 99 -1.09 0.70 12.18
C TYR A 99 -1.23 -0.67 12.86
N ILE A 100 -0.17 -1.47 12.94
CA ILE A 100 -0.20 -2.78 13.61
C ILE A 100 -0.43 -2.62 15.12
N ILE A 101 0.23 -1.65 15.77
CA ILE A 101 0.03 -1.34 17.18
C ILE A 101 -1.42 -0.90 17.44
N HIS A 102 -1.99 -0.06 16.58
CA HIS A 102 -3.38 0.38 16.72
C HIS A 102 -4.37 -0.78 16.52
N MET A 103 -4.10 -1.70 15.58
CA MET A 103 -4.90 -2.89 15.37
C MET A 103 -4.92 -3.80 16.61
N ASP A 104 -3.83 -3.90 17.36
CA ASP A 104 -3.77 -4.73 18.56
C ASP A 104 -4.81 -4.29 19.61
N ALA A 105 -5.06 -2.99 19.72
CA ALA A 105 -6.07 -2.42 20.63
C ALA A 105 -7.52 -2.60 20.15
N CYS A 106 -7.77 -2.94 18.87
CA CYS A 106 -9.11 -3.13 18.35
C CYS A 106 -9.79 -4.35 18.99
N SER A 107 -11.06 -4.20 19.36
CA SER A 107 -11.86 -5.19 20.03
C SER A 107 -13.02 -5.74 19.17
N THR A 108 -13.31 -5.09 18.06
CA THR A 108 -14.41 -5.43 17.14
C THR A 108 -13.93 -5.54 15.69
N ILE A 109 -14.69 -6.28 14.88
CA ILE A 109 -14.47 -6.39 13.43
C ILE A 109 -14.58 -5.02 12.77
N GLN A 110 -15.54 -4.19 13.21
CA GLN A 110 -15.75 -2.86 12.65
C GLN A 110 -14.54 -1.94 12.88
N GLU A 111 -13.99 -1.93 14.10
CA GLU A 111 -12.78 -1.14 14.39
C GLU A 111 -11.59 -1.52 13.51
N ILE A 112 -11.42 -2.84 13.23
CA ILE A 112 -10.36 -3.29 12.33
C ILE A 112 -10.66 -2.89 10.87
N SER A 113 -11.93 -2.96 10.45
CA SER A 113 -12.35 -2.52 9.11
C SER A 113 -12.07 -1.03 8.91
N ASP A 114 -12.47 -0.20 9.87
CA ASP A 114 -12.25 1.24 9.82
C ASP A 114 -10.75 1.58 9.79
N LEU A 115 -9.96 0.89 10.62
CA LEU A 115 -8.51 1.04 10.64
C LEU A 115 -7.85 0.59 9.33
N HIS A 116 -8.39 -0.47 8.69
CA HIS A 116 -7.92 -0.92 7.37
C HIS A 116 -8.17 0.15 6.30
N HIS A 117 -9.35 0.77 6.31
CA HIS A 117 -9.68 1.87 5.40
C HIS A 117 -8.73 3.06 5.60
N GLU A 118 -8.51 3.47 6.84
CA GLU A 118 -7.61 4.57 7.18
C GLU A 118 -6.17 4.27 6.74
N MET A 119 -5.66 3.09 7.05
CA MET A 119 -4.34 2.63 6.64
C MET A 119 -4.16 2.67 5.12
N ALA A 120 -5.10 2.08 4.37
CA ALA A 120 -5.03 2.02 2.92
C ALA A 120 -5.03 3.42 2.28
N LEU A 121 -5.88 4.33 2.77
CA LEU A 121 -5.94 5.70 2.26
C LEU A 121 -4.72 6.53 2.64
N ASP A 122 -4.15 6.33 3.83
CA ASP A 122 -2.94 7.07 4.26
C ASP A 122 -1.72 6.65 3.43
N PHE A 123 -1.48 5.35 3.25
CA PHE A 123 -0.41 4.87 2.37
C PHE A 123 -0.58 5.38 0.95
N THR A 124 -1.79 5.27 0.39
CA THR A 124 -2.11 5.75 -0.97
C THR A 124 -1.88 7.25 -1.12
N GLY A 125 -2.31 8.04 -0.12
CA GLY A 125 -2.12 9.49 -0.11
C GLY A 125 -0.65 9.88 -0.11
N LYS A 126 0.18 9.20 0.69
CA LYS A 126 1.64 9.42 0.73
C LYS A 126 2.31 9.06 -0.60
N MET A 127 1.91 7.92 -1.20
CA MET A 127 2.42 7.52 -2.52
C MET A 127 2.04 8.52 -3.61
N ARG A 128 0.80 9.01 -3.60
CA ARG A 128 0.35 10.06 -4.54
C ARG A 128 1.17 11.34 -4.43
N LEU A 129 1.49 11.78 -3.22
CA LEU A 129 2.34 12.95 -3.00
C LEU A 129 3.77 12.72 -3.49
N LEU A 130 4.33 11.54 -3.23
CA LEU A 130 5.65 11.15 -3.70
C LEU A 130 5.74 11.19 -5.23
N GLN A 131 4.78 10.63 -5.92
CA GLN A 131 4.74 10.61 -7.38
C GLN A 131 4.59 12.00 -8.00
N LYS A 132 3.75 12.87 -7.40
CA LYS A 132 3.63 14.27 -7.83
C LYS A 132 4.95 15.00 -7.69
N ASN A 133 5.66 14.82 -6.58
CA ASN A 133 6.95 15.47 -6.35
C ASN A 133 8.01 14.95 -7.34
N THR A 134 8.03 13.66 -7.62
CA THR A 134 8.92 13.05 -8.61
C THR A 134 8.64 13.55 -10.02
N ALA A 135 7.36 13.70 -10.39
CA ALA A 135 6.96 14.23 -11.69
C ALA A 135 7.36 15.71 -11.86
N LEU A 136 7.28 16.51 -10.79
CA LEU A 136 7.70 17.92 -10.78
C LEU A 136 9.23 18.08 -10.80
N SER A 137 9.99 17.17 -10.23
CA SER A 137 11.46 17.22 -10.21
C SER A 137 12.10 16.77 -11.52
N LYS A 138 11.45 15.94 -12.34
CA LYS A 138 11.96 15.49 -13.63
C LYS A 138 12.28 16.63 -14.62
N PRO A 139 11.41 17.63 -14.84
CA PRO A 139 11.72 18.75 -15.70
C PRO A 139 12.89 19.59 -15.18
N VAL A 140 13.02 19.74 -13.87
CA VAL A 140 14.12 20.47 -13.22
C VAL A 140 15.45 19.73 -13.38
N ALA A 141 15.47 18.42 -13.15
CA ALA A 141 16.63 17.57 -13.35
C ALA A 141 17.08 17.58 -14.82
N GLN A 142 16.14 17.49 -15.76
CA GLN A 142 16.39 17.53 -17.19
C GLN A 142 16.92 18.90 -17.65
N CYS A 143 16.44 19.99 -17.05
CA CYS A 143 17.00 21.33 -17.25
C CYS A 143 18.44 21.42 -16.76
N ILE A 144 18.76 20.86 -15.60
CA ILE A 144 20.13 20.87 -15.05
C ILE A 144 21.08 20.03 -15.91
N GLU A 145 20.66 18.86 -16.39
CA GLU A 145 21.46 18.02 -17.29
C GLU A 145 21.71 18.69 -18.65
N ASN A 146 20.70 19.31 -19.25
CA ASN A 146 20.82 20.03 -20.50
C ASN A 146 21.74 21.27 -20.40
N HIS A 147 21.86 21.86 -19.21
CA HIS A 147 22.76 22.97 -18.96
C HIS A 147 24.19 22.54 -18.59
N ARG A 148 24.43 21.35 -18.09
CA ARG A 148 25.80 20.82 -17.88
C ARG A 148 26.53 20.51 -19.17
N GLY A 149 25.79 20.27 -20.25
CA GLY A 149 26.38 20.07 -21.59
C GLY A 149 26.67 21.34 -22.40
N ARG A 150 26.27 22.53 -21.92
CA ARG A 150 26.53 23.81 -22.57
C ARG A 150 27.18 24.74 -21.55
N SER A 151 28.45 25.04 -21.77
CA SER A 151 29.17 26.09 -21.04
C SER A 151 28.51 27.45 -21.35
N CYS A 152 27.52 27.84 -20.54
CA CYS A 152 26.91 29.16 -20.62
C CYS A 152 26.92 29.79 -19.22
N GLY A 153 27.48 31.02 -19.18
CA GLY A 153 27.82 31.73 -17.97
C GLY A 153 26.62 31.98 -17.04
N LEU A 154 26.88 31.94 -15.77
CA LEU A 154 25.98 32.10 -14.61
C LEU A 154 25.13 33.40 -14.62
N HIS A 155 25.35 34.31 -15.56
CA HIS A 155 24.73 35.65 -15.57
C HIS A 155 23.31 35.72 -16.14
N GLN A 156 22.86 34.71 -16.88
CA GLN A 156 21.52 34.72 -17.50
C GLN A 156 20.41 34.07 -16.69
N PHE A 157 20.74 33.37 -15.60
CA PHE A 157 19.78 32.61 -14.82
C PHE A 157 19.00 33.44 -13.79
N VAL A 158 19.51 34.60 -13.39
CA VAL A 158 18.89 35.44 -12.33
C VAL A 158 17.74 36.30 -12.87
N CYS A 159 17.66 36.57 -14.18
CA CYS A 159 16.63 37.44 -14.76
C CYS A 159 15.27 36.79 -15.07
N GLN A 160 15.14 35.45 -15.00
CA GLN A 160 13.88 34.76 -15.36
C GLN A 160 13.05 34.29 -14.17
N LEU A 161 13.49 34.48 -12.93
CA LEU A 161 12.76 34.13 -11.72
C LEU A 161 12.05 35.32 -11.05
N SER A 162 11.95 36.46 -11.72
CA SER A 162 11.14 37.57 -11.22
C SER A 162 9.67 37.35 -11.57
N VAL A 163 8.97 36.61 -10.71
CA VAL A 163 7.50 36.59 -10.70
C VAL A 163 7.03 37.88 -10.03
N PRO A 164 6.18 38.70 -10.66
CA PRO A 164 5.62 39.87 -9.99
C PRO A 164 4.69 39.44 -8.86
N VAL A 165 4.97 39.91 -7.65
CA VAL A 165 4.05 39.88 -6.52
C VAL A 165 2.95 40.90 -6.81
N VAL A 166 1.72 40.44 -6.94
CA VAL A 166 0.49 41.23 -6.79
C VAL A 166 -0.35 40.56 -5.70
#